data_6197c29dcffe3278ab16c34d285541ec
#
_entry.id   6197c29dcffe3278ab16c34d285541ec
#
_cell.length_a   1.000
_cell.length_b   1.000
_cell.length_c   1.000
_cell.angle_alpha   90.00
_cell.angle_beta   90.00
_cell.angle_gamma   90.00
#
_symmetry.space_group_name_H-M   'P 1'
#
loop_
_entity.id
_entity.type
_entity.pdbx_description
1 polymer ?
#
loop_
_entity_poly.entity_id
_entity_poly.type
_entity_poly.pdbx_seq_one_letter_code
_entity_poly.pdbx_strand_id
1 'polypeptide(L)'
;MAKLYFRYGAMGSSKTANALMVEYNYRERGKRALLAKPATDTRDGEKIVSSRMGLKRNCIWTEELLEMTDEQLKVYDCVIIDEAQFCSKEQVEFLTYIVDELHIPVICYGLRADFRNELFPGSMWLLAWADEIEEIKTVCWCGKAAKCNARFNEHGIVREGAQVVLGGNDSYIALCRQHLKEGNLGPAFQFEE
;
A
#
# COMPACT_ATOMS: atom_id res chain seq x y z
N MET A 1 -16.50 -17.91 -2.66
CA MET A 1 -16.17 -17.18 -3.90
C MET A 1 -14.92 -16.36 -3.60
N ALA A 2 -13.91 -16.38 -4.48
CA ALA A 2 -12.74 -15.51 -4.35
C ALA A 2 -13.19 -14.04 -4.43
N LYS A 3 -12.41 -13.12 -3.87
CA LYS A 3 -12.71 -11.69 -3.85
C LYS A 3 -11.44 -10.87 -4.07
N LEU A 4 -11.60 -9.69 -4.65
CA LEU A 4 -10.61 -8.64 -4.67
C LEU A 4 -10.77 -7.75 -3.43
N TYR A 5 -9.75 -7.69 -2.59
CA TYR A 5 -9.72 -6.88 -1.39
C TYR A 5 -8.81 -5.66 -1.59
N PHE A 6 -9.28 -4.49 -1.20
CA PHE A 6 -8.43 -3.31 -1.08
C PHE A 6 -8.34 -2.85 0.37
N ARG A 7 -7.19 -3.07 0.99
CA ARG A 7 -6.86 -2.66 2.34
C ARG A 7 -5.95 -1.44 2.30
N TYR A 8 -6.54 -0.29 2.49
CA TYR A 8 -5.81 0.97 2.44
C TYR A 8 -5.61 1.55 3.84
N GLY A 9 -4.64 2.44 3.98
CA GLY A 9 -4.41 3.20 5.20
C GLY A 9 -3.38 4.29 4.99
N ALA A 10 -3.31 5.26 5.90
CA ALA A 10 -2.28 6.28 5.88
C ALA A 10 -0.89 5.65 6.11
N MET A 11 0.17 6.42 5.86
CA MET A 11 1.54 5.97 6.15
C MET A 11 1.68 5.59 7.63
N GLY A 12 2.46 4.56 7.90
CA GLY A 12 2.62 4.04 9.26
C GLY A 12 1.43 3.24 9.81
N SER A 13 0.43 2.88 8.99
CA SER A 13 -0.70 2.03 9.39
C SER A 13 -0.41 0.53 9.36
N SER A 14 0.86 0.13 9.27
CA SER A 14 1.30 -1.28 9.27
C SER A 14 0.77 -2.15 8.12
N LYS A 15 0.45 -1.56 6.96
CA LYS A 15 -0.05 -2.28 5.77
C LYS A 15 0.88 -3.41 5.34
N THR A 16 2.16 -3.09 5.10
CA THR A 16 3.17 -4.08 4.71
C THR A 16 3.34 -5.19 5.74
N ALA A 17 3.34 -4.87 7.04
CA ALA A 17 3.39 -5.88 8.10
C ALA A 17 2.15 -6.80 8.04
N ASN A 18 0.97 -6.24 7.78
CA ASN A 18 -0.27 -7.00 7.62
C ASN A 18 -0.22 -7.93 6.40
N ALA A 19 0.30 -7.44 5.26
CA ALA A 19 0.52 -8.23 4.05
C ALA A 19 1.44 -9.44 4.33
N LEU A 20 2.56 -9.20 5.02
CA LEU A 20 3.52 -10.24 5.39
C LEU A 20 2.98 -11.23 6.41
N MET A 21 2.12 -10.79 7.33
CA MET A 21 1.41 -11.68 8.26
C MET A 21 0.41 -12.59 7.54
N VAL A 22 -0.29 -12.08 6.55
CA VAL A 22 -1.21 -12.89 5.73
C VAL A 22 -0.41 -13.93 4.94
N GLU A 23 0.69 -13.55 4.28
CA GLU A 23 1.59 -14.51 3.61
C GLU A 23 2.05 -15.61 4.57
N TYR A 24 2.53 -15.21 5.74
CA TYR A 24 2.96 -16.13 6.78
C TYR A 24 1.87 -17.13 7.18
N ASN A 25 0.64 -16.65 7.39
CA ASN A 25 -0.50 -17.50 7.78
C ASN A 25 -0.86 -18.54 6.70
N TYR A 26 -0.76 -18.19 5.42
CA TYR A 26 -0.95 -19.14 4.33
C TYR A 26 0.14 -20.23 4.38
N ARG A 27 1.39 -19.82 4.48
CA ARG A 27 2.55 -20.71 4.51
C ARG A 27 2.55 -21.67 5.71
N GLU A 28 2.19 -21.21 6.90
CA GLU A 28 2.05 -22.04 8.11
C GLU A 28 1.01 -23.17 7.93
N ARG A 29 0.08 -23.00 7.01
CA ARG A 29 -0.95 -24.01 6.69
C ARG A 29 -0.62 -24.83 5.44
N GLY A 30 0.63 -24.78 4.96
CA GLY A 30 1.05 -25.47 3.76
C GLY A 30 0.46 -24.91 2.47
N LYS A 31 -0.08 -23.68 2.50
CA LYS A 31 -0.63 -22.96 1.36
C LYS A 31 0.39 -21.97 0.78
N ARG A 32 0.16 -21.57 -0.45
CA ARG A 32 1.09 -20.71 -1.20
C ARG A 32 0.44 -19.35 -1.48
N ALA A 33 1.00 -18.29 -0.90
CA ALA A 33 0.65 -16.91 -1.25
C ALA A 33 1.75 -16.30 -2.11
N LEU A 34 1.38 -15.70 -3.23
CA LEU A 34 2.30 -14.95 -4.09
C LEU A 34 2.32 -13.49 -3.65
N LEU A 35 3.51 -12.99 -3.29
CA LEU A 35 3.73 -11.57 -3.01
C LEU A 35 4.20 -10.86 -4.27
N ALA A 36 3.60 -9.72 -4.58
CA ALA A 36 4.05 -8.84 -5.65
C ALA A 36 4.00 -7.37 -5.20
N LYS A 37 4.76 -6.53 -5.87
CA LYS A 37 4.72 -5.06 -5.74
C LYS A 37 5.06 -4.39 -7.07
N PRO A 38 4.58 -3.16 -7.34
CA PRO A 38 4.98 -2.40 -8.52
C PRO A 38 6.49 -2.12 -8.55
N ALA A 39 7.09 -2.23 -9.73
CA ALA A 39 8.54 -2.00 -9.92
C ALA A 39 8.98 -0.56 -9.62
N THR A 40 8.04 0.38 -9.55
CA THR A 40 8.28 1.76 -9.11
C THR A 40 8.69 1.89 -7.65
N ASP A 41 8.44 0.85 -6.82
CA ASP A 41 8.84 0.83 -5.42
C ASP A 41 10.14 0.04 -5.21
N THR A 42 11.27 0.74 -5.23
CA THR A 42 12.62 0.18 -5.01
C THR A 42 13.19 0.49 -3.62
N ARG A 43 12.41 1.07 -2.71
CA ARG A 43 12.88 1.58 -1.40
C ARG A 43 13.58 0.53 -0.53
N ASP A 44 13.10 -0.69 -0.56
CA ASP A 44 13.61 -1.80 0.27
C ASP A 44 14.55 -2.75 -0.50
N GLY A 45 14.98 -2.35 -1.69
CA GLY A 45 15.72 -3.19 -2.62
C GLY A 45 14.83 -3.86 -3.66
N GLU A 46 15.47 -4.52 -4.63
CA GLU A 46 14.74 -5.21 -5.69
C GLU A 46 14.00 -6.43 -5.13
N LYS A 47 12.75 -6.60 -5.54
CA LYS A 47 11.91 -7.79 -5.25
C LYS A 47 11.88 -8.23 -3.78
N ILE A 48 11.88 -7.26 -2.88
CA ILE A 48 11.72 -7.49 -1.44
C ILE A 48 10.59 -6.62 -0.92
N VAL A 49 9.66 -7.24 -0.20
CA VAL A 49 8.68 -6.54 0.65
C VAL A 49 9.24 -6.53 2.08
N SER A 50 9.41 -5.33 2.64
CA SER A 50 9.98 -5.12 3.96
C SER A 50 9.12 -4.22 4.81
N SER A 51 8.77 -4.66 6.01
CA SER A 51 8.06 -3.85 6.98
C SER A 51 9.03 -3.10 7.91
N ARG A 52 8.60 -1.97 8.46
CA ARG A 52 9.36 -1.24 9.49
C ARG A 52 9.62 -2.05 10.75
N MET A 53 8.88 -3.14 10.96
CA MET A 53 9.08 -4.07 12.07
C MET A 53 10.15 -5.13 11.80
N GLY A 54 10.85 -5.04 10.67
CA GLY A 54 11.94 -5.95 10.31
C GLY A 54 11.49 -7.24 9.60
N LEU A 55 10.20 -7.43 9.36
CA LEU A 55 9.72 -8.56 8.56
C LEU A 55 10.06 -8.32 7.08
N LYS A 56 10.60 -9.36 6.43
CA LYS A 56 11.01 -9.30 5.02
C LYS A 56 10.63 -10.59 4.27
N ARG A 57 10.25 -10.45 3.00
CA ARG A 57 9.99 -11.56 2.08
C ARG A 57 10.33 -11.17 0.65
N ASN A 58 10.76 -12.17 -0.11
CA ASN A 58 10.91 -12.03 -1.55
C ASN A 58 9.54 -11.88 -2.20
N CYS A 59 9.48 -11.08 -3.26
CA CYS A 59 8.30 -10.87 -4.07
C CYS A 59 8.68 -10.86 -5.55
N ILE A 60 7.69 -10.74 -6.41
CA ILE A 60 7.86 -10.45 -7.83
C ILE A 60 7.38 -9.02 -8.12
N TRP A 61 7.69 -8.51 -9.31
CA TRP A 61 7.08 -7.27 -9.79
C TRP A 61 5.66 -7.53 -10.28
N THR A 62 4.75 -6.58 -10.14
CA THR A 62 3.40 -6.67 -10.72
C THR A 62 3.45 -6.77 -12.24
N GLU A 63 4.48 -6.26 -12.88
CA GLU A 63 4.76 -6.40 -14.29
C GLU A 63 5.00 -7.87 -14.68
N GLU A 64 5.77 -8.61 -13.86
CA GLU A 64 6.00 -10.04 -14.06
C GLU A 64 4.72 -10.86 -13.82
N LEU A 65 3.87 -10.41 -12.88
CA LEU A 65 2.58 -11.05 -12.62
C LEU A 65 1.69 -11.07 -13.87
N LEU A 66 1.70 -9.98 -14.66
CA LEU A 66 0.97 -9.89 -15.93
C LEU A 66 1.44 -10.88 -17.00
N GLU A 67 2.69 -11.33 -16.92
CA GLU A 67 3.31 -12.25 -17.87
C GLU A 67 3.11 -13.73 -17.48
N MET A 68 2.56 -14.01 -16.29
CA MET A 68 2.32 -15.37 -15.80
C MET A 68 1.16 -16.03 -16.53
N THR A 69 1.32 -17.31 -16.89
CA THR A 69 0.22 -18.10 -17.42
C THR A 69 -0.75 -18.53 -16.31
N ASP A 70 -1.95 -18.93 -16.69
CA ASP A 70 -2.96 -19.44 -15.76
C ASP A 70 -2.44 -20.63 -14.93
N GLU A 71 -1.69 -21.55 -15.56
CA GLU A 71 -1.10 -22.72 -14.89
C GLU A 71 -0.09 -22.29 -13.82
N GLN A 72 0.68 -21.24 -14.09
CA GLN A 72 1.62 -20.67 -13.13
C GLN A 72 0.90 -19.99 -11.97
N LEU A 73 -0.20 -19.30 -12.23
CA LEU A 73 -1.01 -18.63 -11.20
C LEU A 73 -1.79 -19.63 -10.34
N LYS A 74 -2.35 -20.67 -10.95
CA LYS A 74 -3.17 -21.69 -10.24
C LYS A 74 -2.42 -22.52 -9.20
N VAL A 75 -1.08 -22.40 -9.12
CA VAL A 75 -0.32 -23.02 -8.03
C VAL A 75 -0.40 -22.25 -6.72
N TYR A 76 -0.95 -21.03 -6.74
CA TYR A 76 -1.10 -20.17 -5.57
C TYR A 76 -2.54 -20.17 -5.03
N ASP A 77 -2.66 -20.12 -3.73
CA ASP A 77 -3.93 -20.03 -3.00
C ASP A 77 -4.37 -18.59 -2.75
N CYS A 78 -3.47 -17.63 -2.94
CA CYS A 78 -3.71 -16.19 -2.75
C CYS A 78 -2.65 -15.37 -3.48
N VAL A 79 -3.04 -14.20 -3.98
CA VAL A 79 -2.11 -13.16 -4.47
C VAL A 79 -2.19 -11.95 -3.54
N ILE A 80 -1.04 -11.43 -3.15
CA ILE A 80 -0.93 -10.27 -2.24
C ILE A 80 -0.11 -9.21 -2.94
N ILE A 81 -0.68 -8.01 -3.10
CA ILE A 81 -0.02 -6.85 -3.71
C ILE A 81 0.28 -5.82 -2.64
N ASP A 82 1.55 -5.52 -2.40
CA ASP A 82 1.95 -4.38 -1.57
C ASP A 82 2.19 -3.14 -2.44
N GLU A 83 2.06 -1.94 -1.86
CA GLU A 83 2.17 -0.63 -2.54
C GLU A 83 1.26 -0.54 -3.79
N ALA A 84 0.08 -1.14 -3.72
CA ALA A 84 -0.86 -1.28 -4.83
C ALA A 84 -1.39 0.06 -5.38
N GLN A 85 -1.18 1.19 -4.68
CA GLN A 85 -1.51 2.52 -5.19
C GLN A 85 -0.72 2.88 -6.46
N PHE A 86 0.40 2.22 -6.72
CA PHE A 86 1.21 2.43 -7.91
C PHE A 86 0.85 1.51 -9.08
N CYS A 87 -0.11 0.61 -8.91
CA CYS A 87 -0.60 -0.22 -10.01
C CYS A 87 -1.24 0.62 -11.11
N SER A 88 -1.04 0.20 -12.36
CA SER A 88 -1.74 0.74 -13.50
C SER A 88 -3.19 0.24 -13.57
N LYS A 89 -3.98 0.82 -14.47
CA LYS A 89 -5.34 0.34 -14.76
C LYS A 89 -5.31 -1.12 -15.21
N GLU A 90 -4.45 -1.43 -16.16
CA GLU A 90 -4.31 -2.77 -16.74
C GLU A 90 -3.91 -3.80 -15.68
N GLN A 91 -3.03 -3.43 -14.75
CA GLN A 91 -2.67 -4.28 -13.64
C GLN A 91 -3.86 -4.57 -12.73
N VAL A 92 -4.66 -3.56 -12.39
CA VAL A 92 -5.86 -3.78 -11.56
C VAL A 92 -6.91 -4.61 -12.30
N GLU A 93 -7.14 -4.38 -13.59
CA GLU A 93 -8.03 -5.21 -14.42
C GLU A 93 -7.55 -6.67 -14.47
N PHE A 94 -6.24 -6.91 -14.54
CA PHE A 94 -5.70 -8.27 -14.46
C PHE A 94 -5.91 -8.92 -13.09
N LEU A 95 -5.86 -8.14 -12.00
CA LEU A 95 -6.18 -8.65 -10.67
C LEU A 95 -7.65 -9.10 -10.57
N THR A 96 -8.59 -8.40 -11.24
CA THR A 96 -9.99 -8.87 -11.31
C THR A 96 -10.10 -10.17 -12.09
N TYR A 97 -9.36 -10.33 -13.21
CA TYR A 97 -9.30 -11.59 -13.94
C TYR A 97 -8.84 -12.77 -13.07
N ILE A 98 -7.79 -12.58 -12.25
CA ILE A 98 -7.31 -13.61 -11.31
C ILE A 98 -8.43 -14.04 -10.34
N VAL A 99 -9.23 -13.08 -9.86
CA VAL A 99 -10.35 -13.37 -8.96
C VAL A 99 -11.50 -14.05 -9.65
N ASP A 100 -11.93 -13.52 -10.79
CA ASP A 100 -13.17 -13.91 -11.44
C ASP A 100 -13.01 -15.23 -12.22
N GLU A 101 -11.91 -15.39 -12.94
CA GLU A 101 -11.69 -16.54 -13.84
C GLU A 101 -10.84 -17.64 -13.17
N LEU A 102 -9.82 -17.29 -12.41
CA LEU A 102 -8.97 -18.29 -11.77
C LEU A 102 -9.42 -18.66 -10.35
N HIS A 103 -10.37 -17.91 -9.79
CA HIS A 103 -10.93 -18.11 -8.46
C HIS A 103 -9.88 -18.03 -7.33
N ILE A 104 -8.86 -17.21 -7.51
CA ILE A 104 -7.80 -16.97 -6.54
C ILE A 104 -8.06 -15.61 -5.85
N PRO A 105 -8.18 -15.54 -4.52
CA PRO A 105 -8.36 -14.28 -3.82
C PRO A 105 -7.14 -13.38 -3.99
N VAL A 106 -7.38 -12.08 -4.19
CA VAL A 106 -6.35 -11.06 -4.32
C VAL A 106 -6.51 -10.02 -3.22
N ILE A 107 -5.44 -9.72 -2.49
CA ILE A 107 -5.44 -8.75 -1.40
C ILE A 107 -4.43 -7.64 -1.73
N CYS A 108 -4.93 -6.44 -1.97
CA CYS A 108 -4.14 -5.26 -2.28
C CYS A 108 -3.97 -4.38 -1.06
N TYR A 109 -2.73 -4.01 -0.74
CA TYR A 109 -2.38 -3.07 0.31
C TYR A 109 -1.80 -1.80 -0.30
N GLY A 110 -2.27 -0.63 0.15
CA GLY A 110 -1.76 0.61 -0.41
C GLY A 110 -2.23 1.88 0.29
N LEU A 111 -1.72 3.01 -0.17
CA LEU A 111 -2.20 4.34 0.21
C LEU A 111 -3.45 4.65 -0.61
N ARG A 112 -4.46 5.30 0.00
CA ARG A 112 -5.62 5.78 -0.76
C ARG A 112 -5.28 7.03 -1.57
N ALA A 113 -4.67 8.01 -0.92
CA ALA A 113 -4.41 9.33 -1.47
C ALA A 113 -3.00 9.82 -1.12
N ASP A 114 -2.48 10.75 -1.91
CA ASP A 114 -1.22 11.42 -1.71
C ASP A 114 -1.28 12.53 -0.64
N PHE A 115 -0.22 13.31 -0.51
CA PHE A 115 -0.10 14.41 0.45
C PHE A 115 -1.03 15.61 0.13
N ARG A 116 -1.57 15.69 -1.10
CA ARG A 116 -2.57 16.69 -1.51
C ARG A 116 -3.99 16.19 -1.31
N ASN A 117 -4.17 14.95 -0.83
CA ASN A 117 -5.41 14.20 -0.74
C ASN A 117 -6.03 13.88 -2.12
N GLU A 118 -5.20 13.80 -3.17
CA GLU A 118 -5.58 13.30 -4.48
C GLU A 118 -5.36 11.79 -4.53
N LEU A 119 -6.28 11.06 -5.17
CA LEU A 119 -6.18 9.61 -5.29
C LEU A 119 -4.96 9.22 -6.13
N PHE A 120 -4.26 8.18 -5.71
CA PHE A 120 -3.31 7.51 -6.58
C PHE A 120 -4.05 6.76 -7.70
N PRO A 121 -3.44 6.62 -8.90
CA PRO A 121 -4.07 5.93 -10.02
C PRO A 121 -4.54 4.52 -9.69
N GLY A 122 -3.67 3.69 -9.09
CA GLY A 122 -4.01 2.32 -8.70
C GLY A 122 -5.12 2.28 -7.64
N SER A 123 -5.07 3.19 -6.68
CA SER A 123 -6.10 3.28 -5.63
C SER A 123 -7.46 3.69 -6.17
N MET A 124 -7.51 4.57 -7.19
CA MET A 124 -8.74 4.94 -7.86
C MET A 124 -9.42 3.70 -8.48
N TRP A 125 -8.65 2.88 -9.20
CA TRP A 125 -9.18 1.67 -9.82
C TRP A 125 -9.55 0.59 -8.80
N LEU A 126 -8.76 0.42 -7.74
CA LEU A 126 -9.08 -0.51 -6.65
C LEU A 126 -10.34 -0.10 -5.88
N LEU A 127 -10.54 1.20 -5.64
CA LEU A 127 -11.79 1.70 -5.02
C LEU A 127 -13.02 1.45 -5.90
N ALA A 128 -12.84 1.42 -7.23
CA ALA A 128 -13.92 1.16 -8.17
C ALA A 128 -14.25 -0.34 -8.32
N TRP A 129 -13.24 -1.22 -8.26
CA TRP A 129 -13.37 -2.62 -8.64
C TRP A 129 -13.32 -3.61 -7.47
N ALA A 130 -12.79 -3.23 -6.30
CA ALA A 130 -12.68 -4.17 -5.18
C ALA A 130 -14.04 -4.59 -4.62
N ASP A 131 -14.18 -5.89 -4.34
CA ASP A 131 -15.38 -6.45 -3.68
C ASP A 131 -15.45 -6.04 -2.21
N GLU A 132 -14.27 -5.92 -1.55
CA GLU A 132 -14.16 -5.56 -0.14
C GLU A 132 -13.14 -4.44 0.03
N ILE A 133 -13.54 -3.37 0.69
CA ILE A 133 -12.71 -2.19 0.94
C ILE A 133 -12.61 -2.00 2.45
N GLU A 134 -11.36 -2.01 2.98
CA GLU A 134 -11.09 -1.92 4.40
C GLU A 134 -10.03 -0.85 4.71
N GLU A 135 -10.30 0.00 5.70
CA GLU A 135 -9.30 0.97 6.20
C GLU A 135 -8.48 0.36 7.34
N ILE A 136 -7.17 0.22 7.14
CA ILE A 136 -6.22 -0.09 8.21
C ILE A 136 -5.91 1.21 8.94
N LYS A 137 -6.45 1.34 10.14
CA LYS A 137 -6.41 2.58 10.93
C LYS A 137 -5.04 2.81 11.55
N THR A 138 -4.67 4.09 11.65
CA THR A 138 -3.55 4.56 12.45
C THR A 138 -3.92 5.87 13.15
N VAL A 139 -3.04 6.38 14.00
CA VAL A 139 -3.34 7.53 14.85
C VAL A 139 -2.48 8.74 14.48
N CYS A 140 -3.08 9.90 14.58
CA CYS A 140 -2.39 11.19 14.59
C CYS A 140 -1.73 11.39 15.96
N TRP A 141 -0.71 12.23 16.04
CA TRP A 141 -0.05 12.57 17.30
C TRP A 141 -1.02 13.05 18.40
N CYS A 142 -2.17 13.62 18.04
CA CYS A 142 -3.20 14.06 19.00
C CYS A 142 -4.16 12.94 19.47
N GLY A 143 -3.92 11.68 19.06
CA GLY A 143 -4.76 10.54 19.41
C GLY A 143 -5.99 10.32 18.50
N LYS A 144 -6.35 11.28 17.62
CA LYS A 144 -7.43 11.10 16.63
C LYS A 144 -6.98 10.16 15.51
N ALA A 145 -7.93 9.56 14.78
CA ALA A 145 -7.62 8.78 13.59
C ALA A 145 -6.86 9.61 12.55
N ALA A 146 -5.71 9.11 12.09
CA ALA A 146 -4.95 9.71 11.00
C ALA A 146 -5.48 9.18 9.68
N LYS A 147 -5.88 10.10 8.80
CA LYS A 147 -6.48 9.78 7.49
C LYS A 147 -5.74 10.40 6.31
N CYS A 148 -4.78 11.26 6.60
CA CYS A 148 -4.05 12.04 5.61
C CYS A 148 -2.56 11.75 5.72
N ASN A 149 -1.87 11.79 4.59
CA ASN A 149 -0.42 11.72 4.51
C ASN A 149 0.11 13.14 4.33
N ALA A 150 0.81 13.67 5.31
CA ALA A 150 1.46 14.97 5.18
C ALA A 150 2.90 14.78 4.71
N ARG A 151 3.27 15.43 3.61
CA ARG A 151 4.68 15.62 3.23
C ARG A 151 5.19 16.86 3.95
N PHE A 152 6.40 16.81 4.47
CA PHE A 152 7.01 17.96 5.14
C PHE A 152 8.52 18.05 4.85
N ASN A 153 9.05 19.24 5.07
CA ASN A 153 10.47 19.55 5.00
C ASN A 153 10.82 20.51 6.17
N GLU A 154 11.99 21.09 6.15
CA GLU A 154 12.47 22.07 7.14
C GLU A 154 11.60 23.31 7.26
N HIS A 155 10.77 23.63 6.27
CA HIS A 155 9.85 24.77 6.28
C HIS A 155 8.40 24.40 6.66
N GLY A 156 8.15 23.14 7.02
CA GLY A 156 6.82 22.67 7.40
C GLY A 156 6.13 21.80 6.36
N ILE A 157 4.79 21.82 6.33
CA ILE A 157 4.00 20.95 5.42
C ILE A 157 4.10 21.45 3.98
N VAL A 158 4.51 20.54 3.09
CA VAL A 158 4.53 20.73 1.63
C VAL A 158 3.12 20.52 1.07
N ARG A 159 2.64 21.46 0.27
CA ARG A 159 1.30 21.42 -0.32
C ARG A 159 1.27 21.25 -1.82
N GLU A 160 2.39 21.45 -2.49
CA GLU A 160 2.53 21.37 -3.94
C GLU A 160 3.74 20.52 -4.32
N GLY A 161 3.78 20.05 -5.56
CA GLY A 161 4.87 19.26 -6.09
C GLY A 161 4.44 17.90 -6.64
N ALA A 162 5.40 17.11 -7.10
CA ALA A 162 5.16 15.79 -7.68
C ALA A 162 4.48 14.84 -6.67
N GLN A 163 3.57 14.00 -7.16
CA GLN A 163 2.84 13.04 -6.34
C GLN A 163 3.79 12.09 -5.59
N VAL A 164 4.83 11.64 -6.25
CA VAL A 164 5.87 10.77 -5.68
C VAL A 164 7.20 11.49 -5.69
N VAL A 165 7.89 11.49 -4.56
CA VAL A 165 9.29 11.88 -4.45
C VAL A 165 10.04 10.66 -3.96
N LEU A 166 11.03 10.22 -4.73
CA LEU A 166 11.96 9.18 -4.35
C LEU A 166 12.90 9.74 -3.28
N GLY A 167 12.66 9.41 -2.05
CA GLY A 167 13.46 9.82 -0.91
C GLY A 167 12.70 9.60 0.37
N GLY A 168 13.34 9.00 1.31
CA GLY A 168 12.98 8.51 2.65
C GLY A 168 11.58 8.75 3.19
N ASN A 169 11.12 7.79 3.92
CA ASN A 169 9.92 7.85 4.77
C ASN A 169 9.98 9.02 5.80
N ASP A 170 11.13 9.66 5.94
CA ASP A 170 11.40 10.70 6.93
C ASP A 170 10.69 12.02 6.62
N SER A 171 10.26 12.20 5.37
CA SER A 171 9.54 13.40 4.93
C SER A 171 8.01 13.27 4.94
N TYR A 172 7.46 12.21 5.55
CA TYR A 172 6.02 11.98 5.60
C TYR A 172 5.55 11.60 7.00
N ILE A 173 4.41 12.14 7.40
CA ILE A 173 3.72 11.80 8.65
C ILE A 173 2.22 11.63 8.41
N ALA A 174 1.62 10.68 9.13
CA ALA A 174 0.17 10.50 9.12
C ALA A 174 -0.50 11.47 10.09
N LEU A 175 -1.45 12.26 9.59
CA LEU A 175 -2.17 13.27 10.36
C LEU A 175 -3.70 13.09 10.26
N CYS A 176 -4.40 13.58 11.28
CA CYS A 176 -5.82 13.85 11.13
C CYS A 176 -6.03 15.05 10.19
N ARG A 177 -7.20 15.14 9.59
CA ARG A 177 -7.53 16.19 8.61
C ARG A 177 -7.38 17.60 9.17
N GLN A 178 -7.69 17.81 10.46
CA GLN A 178 -7.55 19.09 11.12
C GLN A 178 -6.09 19.54 11.13
N HIS A 179 -5.16 18.72 11.67
CA HIS A 179 -3.74 19.07 11.77
C HIS A 179 -3.07 19.21 10.40
N LEU A 180 -3.49 18.42 9.39
CA LEU A 180 -3.02 18.66 8.04
C LEU A 180 -3.39 20.05 7.53
N LYS A 181 -4.64 20.52 7.76
CA LYS A 181 -5.07 21.87 7.36
C LYS A 181 -4.34 22.97 8.11
N GLU A 182 -4.16 22.80 9.41
CA GLU A 182 -3.47 23.74 10.28
C GLU A 182 -1.94 23.79 10.06
N GLY A 183 -1.37 22.81 9.34
CA GLY A 183 0.08 22.69 9.20
C GLY A 183 0.80 22.18 10.44
N ASN A 184 0.09 21.58 11.39
CA ASN A 184 0.60 21.19 12.69
C ASN A 184 1.14 19.75 12.67
N LEU A 185 2.45 19.59 12.61
CA LEU A 185 3.16 18.32 12.60
C LEU A 185 3.27 17.66 13.98
N GLY A 186 2.96 18.40 15.06
CA GLY A 186 3.03 17.94 16.44
C GLY A 186 4.32 18.30 17.15
N PRO A 187 4.41 18.00 18.44
CA PRO A 187 5.51 18.48 19.30
C PRO A 187 6.88 17.89 18.95
N ALA A 188 6.92 16.74 18.25
CA ALA A 188 8.19 16.14 17.81
C ALA A 188 8.83 16.87 16.60
N PHE A 189 8.10 17.78 15.96
CA PHE A 189 8.52 18.53 14.77
C PHE A 189 8.36 20.03 15.00
N GLN A 190 8.87 20.53 16.12
CA GLN A 190 9.00 21.98 16.35
C GLN A 190 10.26 22.43 15.62
N PHE A 191 10.07 23.14 14.51
CA PHE A 191 11.16 23.83 13.84
C PHE A 191 11.51 25.05 14.73
N GLU A 192 12.78 25.20 15.09
CA GLU A 192 13.27 26.43 15.75
C GLU A 192 13.02 27.60 14.77
N GLU A 193 12.41 28.70 15.30
CA GLU A 193 12.16 29.93 14.56
C GLU A 193 13.48 30.66 14.23
#